data_48886b82cbfaa2e5434d178677dd1e29
#
_entry.id   48886b82cbfaa2e5434d178677dd1e29
#
_cell.length_a   1.000
_cell.length_b   1.000
_cell.length_c   1.000
_cell.angle_alpha   90.00
_cell.angle_beta   90.00
_cell.angle_gamma   90.00
#
_symmetry.space_group_name_H-M   'P 1'
#
loop_
_entity.id
_entity.type
_entity.pdbx_description
1 polymer ?
#
loop_
_entity_poly.entity_id
_entity_poly.type
_entity_poly.pdbx_seq_one_letter_code
_entity_poly.pdbx_strand_id
1 'polypeptide(L)'
;NVFVGGNSSLQLMYFLVSIGYTFGFPESPCPWSQVDHPKFLCPVPGYDRHFRITEEFGIDMINIPMTPEGPDMDMVEKLVAEDPTIKGIWCVPQYSNPDGYTYSDETVRRFAAMKTAAPDFKIFWDEAYIVHHLTDEIIETPVLLEESKAYGNEDRVFMFTSTSKITFPGAGVSALACS
;
A
#
# COMPACT_ATOMS: atom_id res chain seq x y z
N ASN A 1 -1.71 8.15 14.06
CA ASN A 1 -2.57 7.22 14.81
C ASN A 1 -2.10 5.78 14.59
N VAL A 2 -2.32 4.89 15.59
CA VAL A 2 -2.07 3.45 15.47
C VAL A 2 -3.30 2.69 15.93
N PHE A 3 -3.77 1.77 15.09
CA PHE A 3 -4.89 0.88 15.37
C PHE A 3 -4.39 -0.56 15.47
N VAL A 4 -4.77 -1.26 16.52
CA VAL A 4 -4.43 -2.67 16.72
C VAL A 4 -5.60 -3.53 16.27
N GLY A 5 -5.32 -4.48 15.37
CA GLY A 5 -6.31 -5.40 14.82
C GLY A 5 -6.16 -6.83 15.35
N GLY A 6 -6.85 -7.75 14.70
CA GLY A 6 -6.71 -9.18 14.92
C GLY A 6 -5.36 -9.70 14.42
N ASN A 7 -5.24 -10.99 14.18
CA ASN A 7 -3.98 -11.63 13.80
C ASN A 7 -3.50 -11.38 12.35
N SER A 8 -4.33 -10.77 11.51
CA SER A 8 -4.03 -10.61 10.08
C SER A 8 -4.15 -9.15 9.62
N SER A 9 -3.06 -8.59 9.10
CA SER A 9 -3.08 -7.27 8.44
C SER A 9 -4.00 -7.24 7.21
N LEU A 10 -4.20 -8.37 6.53
CA LEU A 10 -5.15 -8.47 5.41
C LEU A 10 -6.59 -8.13 5.82
N GLN A 11 -7.00 -8.40 7.06
CA GLN A 11 -8.31 -7.99 7.55
C GLN A 11 -8.44 -6.48 7.66
N LEU A 12 -7.39 -5.79 8.11
CA LEU A 12 -7.34 -4.33 8.17
C LEU A 12 -7.37 -3.73 6.76
N MET A 13 -6.60 -4.31 5.82
CA MET A 13 -6.59 -3.90 4.42
C MET A 13 -7.97 -4.06 3.78
N TYR A 14 -8.60 -5.23 3.93
CA TYR A 14 -9.96 -5.48 3.45
C TYR A 14 -10.96 -4.47 4.04
N PHE A 15 -10.86 -4.21 5.33
CA PHE A 15 -11.72 -3.25 6.03
C PHE A 15 -11.57 -1.83 5.45
N LEU A 16 -10.34 -1.36 5.21
CA LEU A 16 -10.11 -0.03 4.63
C LEU A 16 -10.59 0.06 3.18
N VAL A 17 -10.37 -0.97 2.35
CA VAL A 17 -10.94 -1.01 1.00
C VAL A 17 -12.48 -0.98 1.07
N SER A 18 -13.08 -1.73 2.01
CA SER A 18 -14.53 -1.71 2.24
C SER A 18 -15.05 -0.33 2.64
N ILE A 19 -14.33 0.40 3.51
CA ILE A 19 -14.67 1.78 3.86
C ILE A 19 -14.62 2.69 2.64
N GLY A 20 -13.50 2.69 1.92
CA GLY A 20 -13.34 3.52 0.71
C GLY A 20 -14.39 3.20 -0.34
N TYR A 21 -14.69 1.92 -0.54
CA TYR A 21 -15.68 1.47 -1.51
C TYR A 21 -17.11 1.85 -1.13
N THR A 22 -17.48 1.68 0.14
CA THR A 22 -18.87 1.87 0.60
C THR A 22 -19.19 3.31 0.98
N PHE A 23 -18.27 3.98 1.65
CA PHE A 23 -18.50 5.30 2.26
C PHE A 23 -17.59 6.40 1.69
N GLY A 24 -16.43 6.05 1.14
CA GLY A 24 -15.35 6.98 0.84
C GLY A 24 -14.53 7.35 2.08
N PHE A 25 -13.45 8.06 1.86
CA PHE A 25 -12.63 8.71 2.88
C PHE A 25 -12.99 10.20 2.98
N PRO A 26 -12.52 10.94 3.99
CA PRO A 26 -12.84 12.37 4.13
C PRO A 26 -12.54 13.21 2.88
N GLU A 27 -11.50 12.82 2.12
CA GLU A 27 -11.08 13.51 0.89
C GLU A 27 -11.84 13.01 -0.36
N SER A 28 -12.65 11.94 -0.25
CA SER A 28 -13.35 11.36 -1.39
C SER A 28 -14.47 12.26 -1.89
N PRO A 29 -14.50 12.57 -3.18
CA PRO A 29 -15.66 13.25 -3.78
C PRO A 29 -16.95 12.43 -3.71
N CYS A 30 -16.81 11.10 -3.75
CA CYS A 30 -17.87 10.11 -3.60
C CYS A 30 -17.26 8.76 -3.18
N PRO A 31 -18.07 7.82 -2.67
CA PRO A 31 -17.61 6.44 -2.46
C PRO A 31 -17.02 5.83 -3.73
N TRP A 32 -15.99 4.99 -3.61
CA TRP A 32 -15.36 4.35 -4.78
C TRP A 32 -16.35 3.50 -5.60
N SER A 33 -17.39 2.95 -4.96
CA SER A 33 -18.47 2.24 -5.64
C SER A 33 -19.28 3.09 -6.62
N GLN A 34 -19.19 4.42 -6.52
CA GLN A 34 -19.85 5.36 -7.42
C GLN A 34 -18.92 5.92 -8.51
N VAL A 35 -17.64 5.55 -8.47
CA VAL A 35 -16.67 5.88 -9.51
C VAL A 35 -16.84 4.88 -10.65
N ASP A 36 -16.88 5.40 -11.88
CA ASP A 36 -16.91 4.55 -13.07
C ASP A 36 -15.54 3.86 -13.23
N HIS A 37 -15.54 2.53 -13.15
CA HIS A 37 -14.32 1.72 -13.23
C HIS A 37 -13.21 2.18 -12.26
N PRO A 38 -13.41 2.09 -10.92
CA PRO A 38 -12.35 2.39 -9.97
C PRO A 38 -11.18 1.42 -10.16
N LYS A 39 -9.95 1.92 -10.01
CA LYS A 39 -8.74 1.15 -10.32
C LYS A 39 -7.76 1.12 -9.17
N PHE A 40 -6.99 0.04 -9.10
CA PHE A 40 -5.82 -0.09 -8.24
C PHE A 40 -4.58 -0.44 -9.05
N LEU A 41 -3.45 0.14 -8.67
CA LEU A 41 -2.14 -0.26 -9.19
C LEU A 41 -1.66 -1.49 -8.44
N CYS A 42 -1.23 -2.48 -9.20
CA CYS A 42 -0.81 -3.78 -8.71
C CYS A 42 0.62 -4.08 -9.19
N PRO A 43 1.65 -3.78 -8.40
CA PRO A 43 3.02 -4.19 -8.71
C PRO A 43 3.12 -5.70 -8.89
N VAL A 44 3.70 -6.11 -10.01
CA VAL A 44 3.80 -7.53 -10.40
C VAL A 44 5.24 -7.89 -10.80
N PRO A 45 5.71 -9.07 -10.37
CA PRO A 45 5.03 -10.04 -9.50
C PRO A 45 4.77 -9.48 -8.10
N GLY A 46 3.68 -9.90 -7.45
CA GLY A 46 3.25 -9.35 -6.16
C GLY A 46 2.45 -10.36 -5.32
N TYR A 47 2.00 -9.93 -4.15
CA TYR A 47 1.27 -10.79 -3.24
C TYR A 47 -0.19 -10.96 -3.68
N ASP A 48 -0.55 -12.15 -4.10
CA ASP A 48 -1.86 -12.49 -4.68
C ASP A 48 -3.06 -12.18 -3.77
N ARG A 49 -2.87 -12.20 -2.44
CA ARG A 49 -3.94 -11.90 -1.47
C ARG A 49 -4.37 -10.45 -1.51
N HIS A 50 -3.46 -9.53 -1.79
CA HIS A 50 -3.79 -8.12 -2.03
C HIS A 50 -4.70 -7.99 -3.26
N PHE A 51 -4.30 -8.63 -4.36
CA PHE A 51 -5.06 -8.60 -5.61
C PHE A 51 -6.45 -9.23 -5.45
N ARG A 52 -6.55 -10.26 -4.62
CA ARG A 52 -7.84 -10.89 -4.31
C ARG A 52 -8.80 -9.95 -3.59
N ILE A 53 -8.31 -9.07 -2.71
CA ILE A 53 -9.15 -8.03 -2.09
C ILE A 53 -9.69 -7.10 -3.18
N THR A 54 -8.83 -6.62 -4.08
CA THR A 54 -9.22 -5.73 -5.19
C THR A 54 -10.30 -6.37 -6.07
N GLU A 55 -10.10 -7.63 -6.43
CA GLU A 55 -11.02 -8.42 -7.25
C GLU A 55 -12.40 -8.60 -6.58
N GLU A 56 -12.45 -8.82 -5.27
CA GLU A 56 -13.68 -9.01 -4.50
C GLU A 56 -14.60 -7.79 -4.58
N PHE A 57 -14.04 -6.59 -4.64
CA PHE A 57 -14.80 -5.33 -4.79
C PHE A 57 -15.05 -4.95 -6.26
N GLY A 58 -14.63 -5.76 -7.23
CA GLY A 58 -14.78 -5.43 -8.65
C GLY A 58 -14.00 -4.18 -9.07
N ILE A 59 -12.90 -3.89 -8.39
CA ILE A 59 -11.99 -2.79 -8.72
C ILE A 59 -11.02 -3.27 -9.81
N ASP A 60 -10.89 -2.52 -10.89
CA ASP A 60 -9.99 -2.85 -12.00
C ASP A 60 -8.52 -2.80 -11.55
N MET A 61 -7.71 -3.74 -12.03
CA MET A 61 -6.29 -3.84 -11.67
C MET A 61 -5.40 -3.44 -12.84
N ILE A 62 -4.47 -2.52 -12.58
CA ILE A 62 -3.42 -2.12 -13.52
C ILE A 62 -2.09 -2.71 -13.05
N ASN A 63 -1.50 -3.58 -13.85
CA ASN A 63 -0.20 -4.17 -13.53
C ASN A 63 0.91 -3.14 -13.69
N ILE A 64 1.76 -3.03 -12.68
CA ILE A 64 2.96 -2.20 -12.67
C ILE A 64 4.19 -3.12 -12.61
N PRO A 65 5.13 -3.03 -13.55
CA PRO A 65 6.35 -3.84 -13.48
C PRO A 65 7.15 -3.56 -12.21
N MET A 66 7.66 -4.62 -11.57
CA MET A 66 8.62 -4.51 -10.48
C MET A 66 10.05 -4.41 -11.03
N THR A 67 10.86 -3.62 -10.34
CA THR A 67 12.31 -3.50 -10.52
C THR A 67 13.02 -3.88 -9.21
N PRO A 68 14.33 -4.10 -9.19
CA PRO A 68 15.07 -4.36 -7.95
C PRO A 68 14.95 -3.24 -6.89
N GLU A 69 14.58 -2.03 -7.30
CA GLU A 69 14.44 -0.86 -6.42
C GLU A 69 12.98 -0.57 -6.02
N GLY A 70 12.03 -1.38 -6.47
CA GLY A 70 10.60 -1.21 -6.24
C GLY A 70 9.79 -1.21 -7.55
N PRO A 71 8.53 -0.76 -7.54
CA PRO A 71 7.73 -0.66 -8.75
C PRO A 71 8.30 0.40 -9.72
N ASP A 72 7.97 0.27 -11.00
CA ASP A 72 8.28 1.30 -12.00
C ASP A 72 7.58 2.61 -11.64
N MET A 73 8.33 3.49 -10.95
CA MET A 73 7.80 4.74 -10.43
C MET A 73 7.46 5.75 -11.54
N ASP A 74 8.13 5.70 -12.70
CA ASP A 74 7.78 6.57 -13.82
C ASP A 74 6.37 6.24 -14.34
N MET A 75 6.06 4.96 -14.41
CA MET A 75 4.71 4.50 -14.77
C MET A 75 3.70 4.83 -13.67
N VAL A 76 4.02 4.58 -12.41
CA VAL A 76 3.14 4.88 -11.27
C VAL A 76 2.78 6.35 -11.24
N GLU A 77 3.77 7.25 -11.19
CA GLU A 77 3.57 8.70 -11.11
C GLU A 77 2.75 9.26 -12.28
N LYS A 78 3.04 8.78 -13.50
CA LYS A 78 2.29 9.18 -14.69
C LYS A 78 0.82 8.79 -14.57
N LEU A 79 0.55 7.53 -14.24
CA LEU A 79 -0.82 7.02 -14.17
C LEU A 79 -1.64 7.74 -13.09
N VAL A 80 -1.10 7.87 -11.87
CA VAL A 80 -1.84 8.51 -10.78
C VAL A 80 -2.02 10.01 -10.95
N ALA A 81 -1.14 10.67 -11.71
CA ALA A 81 -1.28 12.10 -12.01
C ALA A 81 -2.33 12.38 -13.09
N GLU A 82 -2.62 11.42 -13.96
CA GLU A 82 -3.50 11.61 -15.12
C GLU A 82 -4.92 11.04 -14.90
N ASP A 83 -5.05 9.97 -14.08
CA ASP A 83 -6.31 9.22 -13.97
C ASP A 83 -6.91 9.31 -12.55
N PRO A 84 -7.98 10.09 -12.34
CA PRO A 84 -8.63 10.22 -11.03
C PRO A 84 -9.44 9.00 -10.61
N THR A 85 -9.59 7.99 -11.47
CA THR A 85 -10.26 6.73 -11.12
C THR A 85 -9.32 5.75 -10.41
N ILE A 86 -8.01 6.01 -10.40
CA ILE A 86 -7.03 5.22 -9.66
C ILE A 86 -7.12 5.60 -8.17
N LYS A 87 -7.54 4.65 -7.34
CA LYS A 87 -7.85 4.87 -5.92
C LYS A 87 -6.80 4.32 -4.98
N GLY A 88 -5.90 3.46 -5.45
CA GLY A 88 -4.87 2.94 -4.58
C GLY A 88 -3.78 2.15 -5.28
N ILE A 89 -2.77 1.80 -4.49
CA ILE A 89 -1.67 0.95 -4.87
C ILE A 89 -1.32 -0.01 -3.73
N TRP A 90 -1.00 -1.25 -4.07
CA TRP A 90 -0.47 -2.24 -3.15
C TRP A 90 1.07 -2.20 -3.13
N CYS A 91 1.66 -2.10 -1.95
CA CYS A 91 3.12 -2.08 -1.78
C CYS A 91 3.56 -3.07 -0.71
N VAL A 92 4.62 -3.83 -0.99
CA VAL A 92 5.37 -4.62 0.00
C VAL A 92 6.82 -4.13 -0.07
N PRO A 93 7.17 -3.09 0.74
CA PRO A 93 8.38 -2.30 0.49
C PRO A 93 9.67 -3.02 0.86
N GLN A 94 9.62 -4.03 1.71
CA GLN A 94 10.81 -4.70 2.19
C GLN A 94 10.66 -6.21 2.03
N TYR A 95 11.65 -6.82 1.38
CA TYR A 95 11.66 -8.26 1.07
C TYR A 95 10.38 -8.72 0.38
N SER A 96 9.98 -7.99 -0.67
CA SER A 96 8.72 -8.19 -1.38
C SER A 96 8.48 -9.64 -1.79
N ASN A 97 7.23 -10.08 -1.69
CA ASN A 97 6.84 -11.43 -2.09
C ASN A 97 6.26 -11.39 -3.52
N PRO A 98 6.82 -12.13 -4.52
CA PRO A 98 7.81 -13.21 -4.35
C PRO A 98 9.28 -12.83 -4.56
N ASP A 99 9.60 -11.64 -5.09
CA ASP A 99 10.93 -11.31 -5.64
C ASP A 99 12.01 -11.07 -4.58
N GLY A 100 11.61 -10.75 -3.34
CA GLY A 100 12.54 -10.42 -2.26
C GLY A 100 13.17 -9.04 -2.37
N TYR A 101 12.70 -8.17 -3.28
CA TYR A 101 13.22 -6.82 -3.45
C TYR A 101 12.88 -5.93 -2.26
N THR A 102 13.76 -4.98 -1.97
CA THR A 102 13.54 -3.91 -1.01
C THR A 102 13.53 -2.57 -1.76
N TYR A 103 12.51 -1.77 -1.53
CA TYR A 103 12.38 -0.47 -2.18
C TYR A 103 13.54 0.44 -1.79
N SER A 104 14.11 1.14 -2.76
CA SER A 104 15.16 2.11 -2.50
C SER A 104 14.61 3.35 -1.77
N ASP A 105 15.48 4.07 -1.08
CA ASP A 105 15.15 5.34 -0.45
C ASP A 105 14.53 6.34 -1.46
N GLU A 106 15.04 6.32 -2.69
CA GLU A 106 14.51 7.17 -3.75
C GLU A 106 13.07 6.78 -4.10
N THR A 107 12.77 5.49 -4.21
CA THR A 107 11.41 5.01 -4.44
C THR A 107 10.47 5.45 -3.33
N VAL A 108 10.88 5.35 -2.06
CA VAL A 108 10.06 5.81 -0.92
C VAL A 108 9.81 7.31 -0.99
N ARG A 109 10.85 8.12 -1.28
CA ARG A 109 10.70 9.58 -1.44
C ARG A 109 9.79 9.95 -2.61
N ARG A 110 9.85 9.22 -3.73
CA ARG A 110 8.96 9.42 -4.88
C ARG A 110 7.50 9.15 -4.48
N PHE A 111 7.22 8.08 -3.76
CA PHE A 111 5.89 7.82 -3.21
C PHE A 111 5.39 8.96 -2.31
N ALA A 112 6.26 9.47 -1.43
CA ALA A 112 5.93 10.57 -0.53
C ALA A 112 5.58 11.87 -1.28
N ALA A 113 6.32 12.18 -2.34
CA ALA A 113 6.24 13.44 -3.07
C ALA A 113 5.24 13.45 -4.22
N MET A 114 4.82 12.28 -4.74
CA MET A 114 4.06 12.17 -5.98
C MET A 114 2.73 12.94 -5.92
N LYS A 115 2.34 13.48 -7.07
CA LYS A 115 1.04 14.16 -7.27
C LYS A 115 0.03 13.17 -7.80
N THR A 116 -1.20 13.25 -7.30
CA THR A 116 -2.30 12.38 -7.72
C THR A 116 -3.48 13.20 -8.21
N ALA A 117 -4.13 12.75 -9.28
CA ALA A 117 -5.38 13.34 -9.79
C ALA A 117 -6.55 13.02 -8.84
N ALA A 118 -6.56 11.83 -8.22
CA ALA A 118 -7.53 11.48 -7.20
C ALA A 118 -7.12 12.06 -5.84
N PRO A 119 -7.95 12.90 -5.18
CA PRO A 119 -7.64 13.42 -3.86
C PRO A 119 -7.67 12.34 -2.78
N ASP A 120 -8.40 11.27 -3.02
CA ASP A 120 -8.62 10.12 -2.15
C ASP A 120 -7.77 8.88 -2.52
N PHE A 121 -6.70 9.09 -3.29
CA PHE A 121 -5.74 8.03 -3.58
C PHE A 121 -5.04 7.54 -2.30
N LYS A 122 -4.92 6.23 -2.11
CA LYS A 122 -4.33 5.62 -0.92
C LYS A 122 -3.18 4.67 -1.26
N ILE A 123 -2.14 4.68 -0.44
CA ILE A 123 -1.00 3.78 -0.51
C ILE A 123 -1.16 2.72 0.59
N PHE A 124 -1.36 1.48 0.20
CA PHE A 124 -1.43 0.33 1.10
C PHE A 124 -0.03 -0.27 1.25
N TRP A 125 0.66 0.13 2.32
CA TRP A 125 2.07 -0.13 2.58
C TRP A 125 2.22 -1.28 3.57
N ASP A 126 2.40 -2.51 3.06
CA ASP A 126 2.43 -3.73 3.87
C ASP A 126 3.86 -4.10 4.30
N GLU A 127 4.20 -3.79 5.55
CA GLU A 127 5.48 -4.11 6.17
C GLU A 127 5.48 -5.50 6.82
N ALA A 128 5.05 -6.51 6.07
CA ALA A 128 4.94 -7.88 6.56
C ALA A 128 6.29 -8.49 6.96
N TYR A 129 7.40 -8.02 6.38
CA TYR A 129 8.72 -8.66 6.47
C TYR A 129 9.81 -7.76 7.07
N ILE A 130 9.45 -6.65 7.69
CA ILE A 130 10.38 -5.62 8.20
C ILE A 130 11.50 -6.16 9.12
N VAL A 131 11.26 -7.27 9.81
CA VAL A 131 12.23 -7.89 10.72
C VAL A 131 12.84 -9.19 10.17
N HIS A 132 12.57 -9.54 8.90
CA HIS A 132 13.01 -10.80 8.29
C HIS A 132 14.29 -10.59 7.47
N HIS A 133 15.35 -10.13 8.10
CA HIS A 133 16.62 -9.92 7.42
C HIS A 133 17.19 -11.26 6.93
N LEU A 134 17.53 -11.32 5.64
CA LEU A 134 18.07 -12.51 4.97
C LEU A 134 19.59 -12.56 4.99
N THR A 135 20.24 -11.48 5.43
CA THR A 135 21.69 -11.31 5.53
C THR A 135 22.03 -10.67 6.87
N ASP A 136 23.33 -10.66 7.23
CA ASP A 136 23.83 -9.97 8.43
C ASP A 136 23.74 -8.43 8.29
N GLU A 137 23.59 -7.94 7.08
CA GLU A 137 23.38 -6.52 6.80
C GLU A 137 21.89 -6.20 6.92
N ILE A 138 21.56 -5.33 7.87
CA ILE A 138 20.19 -4.84 8.07
C ILE A 138 19.95 -3.68 7.11
N ILE A 139 18.97 -3.83 6.24
CA ILE A 139 18.53 -2.75 5.34
C ILE A 139 17.39 -2.02 6.05
N GLU A 140 17.62 -0.76 6.40
CA GLU A 140 16.58 0.14 6.90
C GLU A 140 16.04 0.98 5.75
N THR A 141 14.73 1.08 5.62
CA THR A 141 14.05 1.93 4.64
C THR A 141 13.47 3.14 5.35
N PRO A 142 13.39 4.31 4.69
CA PRO A 142 12.69 5.46 5.26
C PRO A 142 11.23 5.13 5.58
N VAL A 143 10.71 5.70 6.65
CA VAL A 143 9.31 5.53 7.05
C VAL A 143 8.43 6.38 6.15
N LEU A 144 7.67 5.77 5.25
CA LEU A 144 6.87 6.48 4.25
C LEU A 144 5.92 7.53 4.87
N LEU A 145 5.29 7.19 5.99
CA LEU A 145 4.37 8.12 6.68
C LEU A 145 5.09 9.40 7.13
N GLU A 146 6.33 9.28 7.63
CA GLU A 146 7.13 10.44 8.06
C GLU A 146 7.63 11.24 6.85
N GLU A 147 8.13 10.57 5.81
CA GLU A 147 8.54 11.24 4.57
C GLU A 147 7.37 12.02 3.93
N SER A 148 6.17 11.45 3.96
CA SER A 148 4.98 12.06 3.36
C SER A 148 4.54 13.36 4.05
N LYS A 149 4.85 13.54 5.33
CA LYS A 149 4.55 14.78 6.07
C LYS A 149 5.25 16.02 5.48
N ALA A 150 6.45 15.84 4.93
CA ALA A 150 7.19 16.93 4.31
C ALA A 150 6.46 17.52 3.09
N TYR A 151 5.52 16.75 2.51
CA TYR A 151 4.75 17.12 1.32
C TYR A 151 3.26 17.33 1.60
N GLY A 152 2.80 17.16 2.85
CA GLY A 152 1.37 17.22 3.21
C GLY A 152 0.56 16.06 2.60
N ASN A 153 1.18 14.90 2.41
CA ASN A 153 0.61 13.72 1.76
C ASN A 153 0.39 12.54 2.74
N GLU A 154 0.58 12.76 4.04
CA GLU A 154 0.47 11.71 5.06
C GLU A 154 -0.89 11.02 5.11
N ASP A 155 -1.97 11.72 4.75
CA ASP A 155 -3.33 11.16 4.72
C ASP A 155 -3.52 10.09 3.63
N ARG A 156 -2.58 9.97 2.70
CA ARG A 156 -2.59 8.93 1.66
C ARG A 156 -2.04 7.59 2.12
N VAL A 157 -1.34 7.57 3.27
CA VAL A 157 -0.53 6.42 3.68
C VAL A 157 -1.24 5.58 4.72
N PHE A 158 -1.43 4.30 4.40
CA PHE A 158 -1.83 3.26 5.32
C PHE A 158 -0.68 2.27 5.46
N MET A 159 0.02 2.27 6.60
CA MET A 159 1.11 1.34 6.89
C MET A 159 0.57 0.18 7.72
N PHE A 160 0.83 -1.04 7.26
CA PHE A 160 0.37 -2.26 7.91
C PHE A 160 1.54 -3.09 8.38
N THR A 161 1.36 -3.76 9.51
CA THR A 161 2.26 -4.82 9.95
C THR A 161 1.49 -5.89 10.71
N SER A 162 2.11 -7.05 10.90
CA SER A 162 1.57 -8.09 11.76
C SER A 162 2.68 -8.97 12.33
N THR A 163 2.39 -9.62 13.45
CA THR A 163 3.29 -10.61 14.04
C THR A 163 3.12 -12.01 13.45
N SER A 164 2.26 -12.19 12.44
CA SER A 164 1.93 -13.48 11.82
C SER A 164 3.13 -14.21 11.24
N LYS A 165 4.15 -13.47 10.81
CA LYS A 165 5.41 -14.02 10.25
C LYS A 165 6.54 -14.13 11.30
N ILE A 166 6.34 -13.55 12.50
CA ILE A 166 7.34 -13.44 13.56
C ILE A 166 7.08 -14.47 14.65
N THR A 167 5.80 -14.67 14.99
CA THR A 167 5.36 -15.52 16.08
C THR A 167 4.53 -16.70 15.56
N PHE A 168 3.70 -17.26 16.41
CA PHE A 168 2.83 -18.37 16.07
C PHE A 168 1.68 -17.89 15.17
N PRO A 169 1.53 -18.41 13.93
CA PRO A 169 0.45 -18.04 13.03
C PRO A 169 -0.92 -18.29 13.66
N GLY A 170 -1.80 -17.29 13.60
CA GLY A 170 -3.15 -17.37 14.17
C GLY A 170 -3.27 -16.88 15.61
N ALA A 171 -2.15 -16.60 16.30
CA ALA A 171 -2.13 -16.06 17.67
C ALA A 171 -1.44 -14.70 17.76
N GLY A 172 -1.20 -14.06 16.62
CA GLY A 172 -0.55 -12.74 16.56
C GLY A 172 -1.52 -11.58 16.61
N VAL A 173 -0.97 -10.40 16.43
CA VAL A 173 -1.70 -9.13 16.28
C VAL A 173 -1.26 -8.45 14.99
N SER A 174 -2.14 -7.63 14.44
CA SER A 174 -1.82 -6.72 13.34
C SER A 174 -1.97 -5.28 13.79
N ALA A 175 -1.31 -4.37 13.09
CA ALA A 175 -1.45 -2.96 13.33
C ALA A 175 -1.55 -2.20 12.00
N LEU A 176 -2.26 -1.06 12.06
CA LEU A 176 -2.36 -0.05 11.04
C LEU A 176 -1.86 1.26 11.62
N ALA A 177 -0.91 1.91 10.95
CA ALA A 177 -0.52 3.29 11.23
C ALA A 177 -0.99 4.20 10.08
N CYS A 178 -1.55 5.34 10.44
CA CYS A 178 -1.99 6.40 9.51
C CYS A 178 -1.96 7.77 10.22
N SER A 179 -2.17 8.83 9.47
CA SER A 179 -2.30 10.20 10.00
C SER A 179 -3.51 10.39 10.89
#